data_0c9b44ddf94fad24f33986c0d2bd1203
#
_entry.id   0c9b44ddf94fad24f33986c0d2bd1203
#
_cell.length_a   1.000
_cell.length_b   1.000
_cell.length_c   1.000
_cell.angle_alpha   90.00
_cell.angle_beta   90.00
_cell.angle_gamma   90.00
#
_symmetry.space_group_name_H-M   'P 1'
#
loop_
_entity.id
_entity.type
_entity.pdbx_description
1 polymer ?
#
loop_
_entity_poly.entity_id
_entity_poly.type
_entity_poly.pdbx_seq_one_letter_code
_entity_poly.pdbx_strand_id
1 'polypeptide(L)'
;MKNNFRLLKRKMIITAVLMPVLSLTIGALILFVFIDGIIQAPFADIFVYSVRDILGISETRAIYIYTSIFRNYKELWMLAGYVAIATIVCYRAFSVFIRYFTEINNGIDRLAEDGDNEIVLSHEMDYLEKKLNKVKSTLKKRELDAQNAEQRKNDLVVYLAHDIKTPLTSVIGYLSLLDEAADMPAEQKSKYVKITLDKAFRLEKLINEFFEITRYNLQTILLDKQDIDLNYMLLQMADELYPLLTPTGKSVHVHMEDQIHIYGDPDKLARVFNNIIKNAIAYGYPDSVIEISAEYQGSNIRITFANKGAAIPKHKLDTIFDKFFRLDDARSSNLGGAGLGLAIAKSIITAHEGSISVISNDEITEFSVTLPMKITSDAHSVTDVQ
;
A
#
# COMPACT_ATOMS: atom_id res chain seq x y z
N MET A 1 -23.22 3.79 -5.85
CA MET A 1 -22.28 4.91 -5.70
C MET A 1 -22.64 6.16 -6.52
N LYS A 2 -22.82 6.08 -7.85
CA LYS A 2 -23.22 7.25 -8.67
C LYS A 2 -24.58 7.90 -8.27
N ASN A 3 -25.48 7.15 -7.64
CA ASN A 3 -26.83 7.63 -7.31
C ASN A 3 -26.84 8.62 -6.12
N ASN A 4 -26.05 8.39 -5.07
CA ASN A 4 -26.04 9.26 -3.87
C ASN A 4 -25.41 10.63 -4.15
N PHE A 5 -24.35 10.68 -4.98
CA PHE A 5 -23.77 11.95 -5.43
C PHE A 5 -24.77 12.76 -6.29
N ARG A 6 -25.55 12.07 -7.15
CA ARG A 6 -26.62 12.73 -7.93
C ARG A 6 -27.73 13.29 -7.03
N LEU A 7 -28.07 12.59 -5.94
CA LEU A 7 -29.06 13.05 -4.97
C LEU A 7 -28.58 14.30 -4.22
N LEU A 8 -27.32 14.30 -3.74
CA LEU A 8 -26.71 15.47 -3.10
C LEU A 8 -26.69 16.66 -4.08
N LYS A 9 -26.18 16.47 -5.30
CA LYS A 9 -26.14 17.50 -6.36
C LYS A 9 -27.53 18.05 -6.64
N ARG A 10 -28.54 17.17 -6.79
CA ARG A 10 -29.92 17.56 -7.04
C ARG A 10 -30.48 18.37 -5.87
N LYS A 11 -30.27 17.97 -4.64
CA LYS A 11 -30.72 18.66 -3.43
C LYS A 11 -30.07 20.04 -3.30
N MET A 12 -28.74 20.13 -3.52
CA MET A 12 -28.02 21.41 -3.55
C MET A 12 -28.57 22.36 -4.63
N ILE A 13 -28.81 21.86 -5.84
CA ILE A 13 -29.38 22.66 -6.92
C ILE A 13 -30.81 23.12 -6.56
N ILE A 14 -31.65 22.23 -6.02
CA ILE A 14 -33.03 22.58 -5.59
C ILE A 14 -32.97 23.65 -4.50
N THR A 15 -32.14 23.49 -3.48
CA THR A 15 -32.07 24.44 -2.37
C THR A 15 -31.42 25.77 -2.79
N ALA A 16 -30.36 25.73 -3.60
CA ALA A 16 -29.59 26.91 -3.96
C ALA A 16 -30.20 27.72 -5.11
N VAL A 17 -31.00 27.11 -5.98
CA VAL A 17 -31.53 27.75 -7.20
C VAL A 17 -33.05 27.73 -7.24
N LEU A 18 -33.66 26.54 -7.15
CA LEU A 18 -35.11 26.40 -7.39
C LEU A 18 -35.94 27.03 -6.25
N MET A 19 -35.56 26.81 -4.99
CA MET A 19 -36.24 27.39 -3.83
C MET A 19 -36.18 28.94 -3.82
N PRO A 20 -35.01 29.59 -4.02
CA PRO A 20 -34.92 31.03 -4.16
C PRO A 20 -35.79 31.58 -5.31
N VAL A 21 -35.68 30.98 -6.50
CA VAL A 21 -36.50 31.43 -7.66
C VAL A 21 -37.97 31.32 -7.36
N LEU A 22 -38.45 30.21 -6.82
CA LEU A 22 -39.84 30.02 -6.44
C LEU A 22 -40.28 31.02 -5.35
N SER A 23 -39.44 31.23 -4.33
CA SER A 23 -39.76 32.20 -3.27
C SER A 23 -39.81 33.63 -3.78
N LEU A 24 -38.94 34.00 -4.72
CA LEU A 24 -38.96 35.32 -5.35
C LEU A 24 -40.20 35.51 -6.23
N THR A 25 -40.62 34.50 -7.00
CA THR A 25 -41.83 34.58 -7.83
C THR A 25 -43.10 34.69 -6.98
N ILE A 26 -43.20 33.89 -5.90
CA ILE A 26 -44.31 33.96 -4.96
C ILE A 26 -44.31 35.32 -4.23
N GLY A 27 -43.10 35.76 -3.79
CA GLY A 27 -42.97 37.06 -3.12
C GLY A 27 -43.40 38.24 -4.01
N ALA A 28 -42.99 38.23 -5.30
CA ALA A 28 -43.43 39.22 -6.28
C ALA A 28 -44.95 39.21 -6.48
N LEU A 29 -45.55 38.01 -6.54
CA LEU A 29 -47.01 37.87 -6.67
C LEU A 29 -47.74 38.42 -5.42
N ILE A 30 -47.23 38.12 -4.22
CA ILE A 30 -47.80 38.63 -2.96
C ILE A 30 -47.69 40.15 -2.91
N LEU A 31 -46.52 40.72 -3.26
CA LEU A 31 -46.37 42.18 -3.31
C LEU A 31 -47.30 42.85 -4.31
N PHE A 32 -47.48 42.24 -5.48
CA PHE A 32 -48.41 42.74 -6.47
C PHE A 32 -49.86 42.75 -5.94
N VAL A 33 -50.31 41.63 -5.34
CA VAL A 33 -51.64 41.53 -4.74
C VAL A 33 -51.84 42.50 -3.59
N PHE A 34 -50.78 42.73 -2.78
CA PHE A 34 -50.83 43.63 -1.62
C PHE A 34 -50.84 45.10 -2.04
N ILE A 35 -49.98 45.51 -2.99
CA ILE A 35 -49.78 46.93 -3.35
C ILE A 35 -50.76 47.39 -4.45
N ASP A 36 -51.05 46.51 -5.43
CA ASP A 36 -51.91 46.88 -6.59
C ASP A 36 -53.23 46.08 -6.69
N GLY A 37 -53.42 45.10 -5.73
CA GLY A 37 -54.58 44.22 -5.74
C GLY A 37 -55.58 44.48 -4.64
N ILE A 38 -56.20 43.41 -4.14
CA ILE A 38 -57.37 43.41 -3.22
C ILE A 38 -57.07 44.16 -1.89
N ILE A 39 -55.84 44.24 -1.45
CA ILE A 39 -55.49 44.84 -0.15
C ILE A 39 -55.16 46.31 -0.23
N GLN A 40 -55.00 46.87 -1.43
CA GLN A 40 -54.68 48.28 -1.62
C GLN A 40 -55.72 49.22 -1.01
N ALA A 41 -57.05 48.98 -1.28
CA ALA A 41 -58.11 49.82 -0.78
C ALA A 41 -58.30 49.77 0.74
N PRO A 42 -58.35 48.56 1.38
CA PRO A 42 -58.38 48.46 2.84
C PRO A 42 -57.16 49.11 3.52
N PHE A 43 -55.97 48.97 2.93
CA PHE A 43 -54.73 49.59 3.48
C PHE A 43 -54.83 51.14 3.39
N ALA A 44 -55.29 51.68 2.28
CA ALA A 44 -55.51 53.12 2.11
C ALA A 44 -56.44 53.66 3.15
N ASP A 45 -57.61 52.99 3.34
CA ASP A 45 -58.63 53.38 4.32
C ASP A 45 -58.10 53.38 5.75
N ILE A 46 -57.42 52.28 6.14
CA ILE A 46 -56.82 52.19 7.48
C ILE A 46 -55.72 53.23 7.69
N PHE A 47 -54.88 53.48 6.67
CA PHE A 47 -53.83 54.48 6.75
C PHE A 47 -54.37 55.87 6.90
N VAL A 48 -55.34 56.27 6.02
CA VAL A 48 -55.98 57.56 6.03
C VAL A 48 -56.70 57.78 7.37
N TYR A 49 -57.42 56.78 7.87
CA TYR A 49 -58.14 56.85 9.14
C TYR A 49 -57.11 57.06 10.31
N SER A 50 -56.02 56.24 10.36
CA SER A 50 -55.02 56.31 11.40
C SER A 50 -54.27 57.64 11.39
N VAL A 51 -53.90 58.17 10.21
CA VAL A 51 -53.15 59.43 10.09
C VAL A 51 -54.08 60.62 10.45
N ARG A 52 -55.38 60.59 10.06
CA ARG A 52 -56.32 61.55 10.45
C ARG A 52 -56.55 61.66 11.96
N ASP A 53 -56.61 60.44 12.61
CA ASP A 53 -56.87 60.34 14.06
C ASP A 53 -55.66 60.73 14.92
N ILE A 54 -54.46 60.28 14.53
CA ILE A 54 -53.21 60.53 15.23
C ILE A 54 -52.77 62.02 15.09
N LEU A 55 -52.86 62.58 13.91
CA LEU A 55 -52.37 63.92 13.60
C LEU A 55 -53.44 65.00 13.71
N GLY A 56 -54.71 64.64 13.88
CA GLY A 56 -55.85 65.62 14.02
C GLY A 56 -56.06 66.43 12.75
N ILE A 57 -55.76 65.93 11.57
CA ILE A 57 -55.87 66.65 10.28
C ILE A 57 -57.16 66.30 9.53
N SER A 58 -57.49 67.10 8.56
CA SER A 58 -58.68 66.83 7.68
C SER A 58 -58.44 65.62 6.82
N GLU A 59 -59.47 64.87 6.50
CA GLU A 59 -59.45 63.68 5.65
C GLU A 59 -58.84 63.99 4.29
N THR A 60 -59.10 65.13 3.68
CA THR A 60 -58.45 65.56 2.45
C THR A 60 -56.95 65.70 2.53
N ARG A 61 -56.39 66.14 3.68
CA ARG A 61 -54.95 66.17 3.92
C ARG A 61 -54.34 64.75 4.16
N ALA A 62 -55.06 63.89 4.84
CA ALA A 62 -54.65 62.54 5.08
C ALA A 62 -54.58 61.71 3.74
N ILE A 63 -55.60 61.92 2.86
CA ILE A 63 -55.58 61.35 1.48
C ILE A 63 -54.41 61.89 0.67
N TYR A 64 -54.12 63.19 0.77
CA TYR A 64 -52.95 63.76 0.08
C TYR A 64 -51.64 63.17 0.56
N ILE A 65 -51.44 62.94 1.85
CA ILE A 65 -50.28 62.28 2.38
C ILE A 65 -50.16 60.87 1.87
N TYR A 66 -51.22 60.04 1.90
CA TYR A 66 -51.27 58.71 1.35
C TYR A 66 -50.86 58.67 -0.11
N THR A 67 -51.46 59.53 -0.93
CA THR A 67 -51.16 59.57 -2.37
C THR A 67 -49.76 60.02 -2.68
N SER A 68 -49.19 60.95 -1.91
CA SER A 68 -47.83 61.44 -2.07
C SER A 68 -46.77 60.43 -1.66
N ILE A 69 -47.03 59.63 -0.63
CA ILE A 69 -46.06 58.66 -0.11
C ILE A 69 -46.18 57.27 -0.78
N PHE A 70 -47.41 56.79 -0.93
CA PHE A 70 -47.61 55.41 -1.38
C PHE A 70 -48.10 55.35 -2.86
N ARG A 71 -49.13 56.06 -3.25
CA ARG A 71 -49.73 55.89 -4.59
C ARG A 71 -48.80 56.36 -5.72
N ASN A 72 -48.15 57.53 -5.52
CA ASN A 72 -47.26 58.09 -6.56
C ASN A 72 -45.91 57.32 -6.65
N TYR A 73 -45.53 56.62 -5.61
CA TYR A 73 -44.25 55.84 -5.55
C TYR A 73 -44.51 54.36 -5.39
N LYS A 74 -45.61 53.82 -5.83
CA LYS A 74 -45.98 52.42 -5.71
C LYS A 74 -44.91 51.49 -6.30
N GLU A 75 -44.34 51.85 -7.45
CA GLU A 75 -43.29 51.06 -8.12
C GLU A 75 -42.00 51.01 -7.27
N LEU A 76 -41.67 52.13 -6.60
CA LEU A 76 -40.52 52.17 -5.70
C LEU A 76 -40.72 51.26 -4.47
N TRP A 77 -41.91 51.23 -3.88
CA TRP A 77 -42.28 50.36 -2.79
C TRP A 77 -42.28 48.88 -3.19
N MET A 78 -42.77 48.56 -4.39
CA MET A 78 -42.71 47.21 -4.96
C MET A 78 -41.26 46.77 -5.15
N LEU A 79 -40.42 47.64 -5.72
CA LEU A 79 -39.00 47.34 -5.89
C LEU A 79 -38.29 47.14 -4.54
N ALA A 80 -38.53 48.01 -3.57
CA ALA A 80 -37.95 47.90 -2.23
C ALA A 80 -38.38 46.59 -1.54
N GLY A 81 -39.67 46.24 -1.60
CA GLY A 81 -40.17 44.96 -1.05
C GLY A 81 -39.57 43.74 -1.76
N TYR A 82 -39.43 43.78 -3.09
CA TYR A 82 -38.80 42.72 -3.86
C TYR A 82 -37.32 42.54 -3.48
N VAL A 83 -36.57 43.63 -3.38
CA VAL A 83 -35.16 43.62 -2.95
C VAL A 83 -35.04 43.06 -1.54
N ALA A 84 -35.91 43.44 -0.61
CA ALA A 84 -35.91 42.93 0.76
C ALA A 84 -36.14 41.39 0.79
N ILE A 85 -37.17 40.91 0.05
CA ILE A 85 -37.44 39.46 -0.06
C ILE A 85 -36.27 38.74 -0.70
N ALA A 86 -35.72 39.29 -1.80
CA ALA A 86 -34.56 38.71 -2.48
C ALA A 86 -33.35 38.58 -1.54
N THR A 87 -33.05 39.61 -0.76
CA THR A 87 -31.94 39.59 0.20
C THR A 87 -32.14 38.52 1.26
N ILE A 88 -33.34 38.40 1.83
CA ILE A 88 -33.63 37.37 2.86
C ILE A 88 -33.48 35.96 2.29
N VAL A 89 -34.04 35.74 1.10
CA VAL A 89 -33.98 34.42 0.44
C VAL A 89 -32.57 34.06 0.07
N CYS A 90 -31.80 34.98 -0.53
CA CYS A 90 -30.39 34.77 -0.84
C CYS A 90 -29.56 34.51 0.42
N TYR A 91 -29.76 35.26 1.50
CA TYR A 91 -29.08 35.03 2.76
C TYR A 91 -29.32 33.61 3.33
N ARG A 92 -30.59 33.16 3.31
CA ARG A 92 -30.95 31.79 3.74
C ARG A 92 -30.32 30.72 2.87
N ALA A 93 -30.35 30.89 1.55
CA ALA A 93 -29.73 29.94 0.61
C ALA A 93 -28.20 29.86 0.84
N PHE A 94 -27.55 31.01 1.01
CA PHE A 94 -26.12 31.09 1.23
C PHE A 94 -25.71 30.51 2.59
N SER A 95 -26.50 30.74 3.64
CA SER A 95 -26.29 30.16 4.97
C SER A 95 -26.30 28.62 4.96
N VAL A 96 -27.23 28.03 4.19
CA VAL A 96 -27.25 26.55 4.01
C VAL A 96 -26.00 26.05 3.30
N PHE A 97 -25.55 26.77 2.28
CA PHE A 97 -24.34 26.41 1.54
C PHE A 97 -23.07 26.48 2.43
N ILE A 98 -22.92 27.56 3.21
CA ILE A 98 -21.80 27.69 4.15
C ILE A 98 -21.80 26.56 5.15
N ARG A 99 -22.95 26.17 5.71
CA ARG A 99 -23.04 25.05 6.65
C ARG A 99 -22.48 23.75 6.06
N TYR A 100 -22.85 23.41 4.83
CA TYR A 100 -22.31 22.22 4.16
C TYR A 100 -20.81 22.32 3.93
N PHE A 101 -20.32 23.49 3.55
CA PHE A 101 -18.88 23.70 3.35
C PHE A 101 -18.09 23.55 4.65
N THR A 102 -18.59 24.12 5.74
CA THR A 102 -17.96 23.98 7.07
C THR A 102 -17.95 22.53 7.54
N GLU A 103 -19.03 21.78 7.29
CA GLU A 103 -19.12 20.37 7.65
C GLU A 103 -18.12 19.51 6.88
N ILE A 104 -17.90 19.79 5.59
CA ILE A 104 -16.86 19.14 4.77
C ILE A 104 -15.47 19.48 5.32
N ASN A 105 -15.20 20.75 5.60
CA ASN A 105 -13.90 21.18 6.11
C ASN A 105 -13.57 20.51 7.44
N ASN A 106 -14.52 20.49 8.38
CA ASN A 106 -14.38 19.80 9.65
C ASN A 106 -14.15 18.27 9.46
N GLY A 107 -14.81 17.67 8.46
CA GLY A 107 -14.58 16.27 8.11
C GLY A 107 -13.17 16.00 7.57
N ILE A 108 -12.61 16.94 6.81
CA ILE A 108 -11.23 16.86 6.31
C ILE A 108 -10.23 17.06 7.46
N ASP A 109 -10.46 18.02 8.35
CA ASP A 109 -9.59 18.27 9.52
C ASP A 109 -9.50 17.01 10.40
N ARG A 110 -10.61 16.29 10.57
CA ARG A 110 -10.65 15.01 11.31
C ARG A 110 -9.91 13.85 10.62
N LEU A 111 -9.51 13.98 9.36
CA LEU A 111 -8.62 13.00 8.72
C LEU A 111 -7.20 13.06 9.30
N ALA A 112 -6.77 14.25 9.74
CA ALA A 112 -5.44 14.48 10.30
C ALA A 112 -5.40 14.28 11.83
N GLU A 113 -6.56 14.13 12.49
CA GLU A 113 -6.61 13.88 13.92
C GLU A 113 -6.29 12.40 14.23
N ASP A 114 -5.38 12.20 15.17
CA ASP A 114 -5.06 10.90 15.75
C ASP A 114 -6.25 10.40 16.59
N GLY A 115 -7.07 9.56 16.03
CA GLY A 115 -8.20 8.97 16.72
C GLY A 115 -8.93 7.93 15.86
N ASP A 116 -9.52 6.93 16.55
CA ASP A 116 -10.25 5.85 15.90
C ASP A 116 -11.72 6.22 15.60
N ASN A 117 -12.11 7.46 15.93
CA ASN A 117 -13.48 7.91 15.77
C ASN A 117 -13.83 8.06 14.29
N GLU A 118 -14.94 7.45 13.89
CA GLU A 118 -15.48 7.64 12.55
C GLU A 118 -15.87 9.11 12.32
N ILE A 119 -15.65 9.57 11.10
CA ILE A 119 -16.12 10.89 10.65
C ILE A 119 -17.61 10.75 10.38
N VAL A 120 -18.42 11.49 11.13
CA VAL A 120 -19.87 11.53 10.96
C VAL A 120 -20.24 12.87 10.33
N LEU A 121 -20.97 12.82 9.22
CA LEU A 121 -21.49 13.97 8.50
C LEU A 121 -23.03 13.89 8.47
N SER A 122 -23.68 14.97 7.98
CA SER A 122 -25.13 14.94 7.81
C SER A 122 -25.58 13.87 6.82
N HIS A 123 -26.82 13.40 6.98
CA HIS A 123 -27.39 12.33 6.15
C HIS A 123 -27.30 12.63 4.64
N GLU A 124 -27.36 13.90 4.26
CA GLU A 124 -27.19 14.34 2.88
C GLU A 124 -25.80 14.08 2.32
N MET A 125 -24.80 13.96 3.20
CA MET A 125 -23.39 13.75 2.87
C MET A 125 -22.88 12.33 3.10
N ASP A 126 -23.75 11.34 3.32
CA ASP A 126 -23.42 9.92 3.54
C ASP A 126 -22.37 9.39 2.53
N TYR A 127 -22.46 9.81 1.26
CA TYR A 127 -21.46 9.44 0.26
C TYR A 127 -20.06 9.98 0.57
N LEU A 128 -19.97 11.25 1.02
CA LEU A 128 -18.69 11.88 1.37
C LEU A 128 -18.13 11.31 2.67
N GLU A 129 -18.99 11.06 3.66
CA GLU A 129 -18.67 10.39 4.90
C GLU A 129 -17.97 9.05 4.66
N LYS A 130 -18.60 8.17 3.88
CA LYS A 130 -18.02 6.86 3.50
C LYS A 130 -16.68 6.98 2.79
N LYS A 131 -16.54 8.01 1.95
CA LYS A 131 -15.29 8.25 1.21
C LYS A 131 -14.17 8.74 2.14
N LEU A 132 -14.47 9.67 3.04
CA LEU A 132 -13.52 10.17 4.04
C LEU A 132 -13.09 9.06 5.00
N ASN A 133 -14.03 8.26 5.51
CA ASN A 133 -13.72 7.12 6.38
C ASN A 133 -12.88 6.06 5.68
N LYS A 134 -13.10 5.79 4.38
CA LYS A 134 -12.23 4.92 3.59
C LYS A 134 -10.81 5.48 3.44
N VAL A 135 -10.66 6.79 3.23
CA VAL A 135 -9.35 7.44 3.17
C VAL A 135 -8.66 7.33 4.53
N LYS A 136 -9.36 7.65 5.63
CA LYS A 136 -8.85 7.54 7.00
C LYS A 136 -8.34 6.14 7.31
N SER A 137 -9.13 5.11 7.03
CA SER A 137 -8.72 3.71 7.24
C SER A 137 -7.51 3.31 6.41
N THR A 138 -7.39 3.82 5.17
CA THR A 138 -6.24 3.56 4.30
C THR A 138 -4.97 4.26 4.83
N LEU A 139 -5.08 5.50 5.29
CA LEU A 139 -3.97 6.24 5.90
C LEU A 139 -3.48 5.54 7.16
N LYS A 140 -4.39 5.17 8.07
CA LYS A 140 -4.07 4.43 9.29
C LYS A 140 -3.37 3.10 9.01
N LYS A 141 -3.86 2.35 8.01
CA LYS A 141 -3.22 1.10 7.59
C LYS A 141 -1.78 1.35 7.10
N ARG A 142 -1.58 2.37 6.25
CA ARG A 142 -0.24 2.72 5.75
C ARG A 142 0.71 3.14 6.86
N GLU A 143 0.22 3.89 7.83
CA GLU A 143 1.00 4.29 8.99
C GLU A 143 1.43 3.08 9.82
N LEU A 144 0.50 2.18 10.13
CA LEU A 144 0.79 0.93 10.84
C LEU A 144 1.78 0.05 10.07
N ASP A 145 1.60 -0.06 8.75
CA ASP A 145 2.53 -0.82 7.89
C ASP A 145 3.93 -0.19 7.89
N ALA A 146 4.03 1.16 7.90
CA ALA A 146 5.30 1.87 7.98
C ALA A 146 5.98 1.68 9.35
N GLN A 147 5.22 1.82 10.46
CA GLN A 147 5.73 1.57 11.82
C GLN A 147 6.22 0.12 11.99
N ASN A 148 5.46 -0.86 11.49
CA ASN A 148 5.85 -2.26 11.52
C ASN A 148 7.10 -2.53 10.67
N ALA A 149 7.28 -1.83 9.55
CA ALA A 149 8.47 -1.95 8.72
C ALA A 149 9.70 -1.33 9.41
N GLU A 150 9.52 -0.20 10.08
CA GLU A 150 10.59 0.44 10.87
C GLU A 150 10.99 -0.40 12.08
N GLN A 151 10.01 -0.92 12.82
CA GLN A 151 10.26 -1.83 13.93
C GLN A 151 11.05 -3.06 13.49
N ARG A 152 10.64 -3.73 12.40
CA ARG A 152 11.37 -4.87 11.83
C ARG A 152 12.81 -4.51 11.43
N LYS A 153 13.03 -3.30 10.91
CA LYS A 153 14.37 -2.80 10.58
C LYS A 153 15.22 -2.64 11.84
N ASN A 154 14.65 -2.08 12.91
CA ASN A 154 15.35 -1.88 14.18
C ASN A 154 15.67 -3.21 14.88
N ASP A 155 14.71 -4.13 14.92
CA ASP A 155 14.90 -5.49 15.46
C ASP A 155 16.02 -6.23 14.72
N LEU A 156 16.10 -6.05 13.40
CA LEU A 156 17.18 -6.58 12.57
C LEU A 156 18.55 -6.08 13.00
N VAL A 157 18.70 -4.75 13.16
CA VAL A 157 20.00 -4.15 13.54
C VAL A 157 20.45 -4.69 14.89
N VAL A 158 19.55 -4.80 15.86
CA VAL A 158 19.82 -5.34 17.19
C VAL A 158 20.25 -6.82 17.10
N TYR A 159 19.51 -7.62 16.34
CA TYR A 159 19.80 -9.04 16.15
C TYR A 159 21.19 -9.25 15.50
N LEU A 160 21.46 -8.53 14.41
CA LEU A 160 22.75 -8.62 13.70
C LEU A 160 23.93 -8.15 14.56
N ALA A 161 23.75 -7.08 15.34
CA ALA A 161 24.78 -6.61 16.26
C ALA A 161 25.15 -7.70 17.29
N HIS A 162 24.14 -8.41 17.81
CA HIS A 162 24.36 -9.53 18.73
C HIS A 162 25.11 -10.72 18.05
N ASP A 163 24.66 -11.09 16.84
CA ASP A 163 25.20 -12.25 16.12
C ASP A 163 26.64 -12.00 15.56
N ILE A 164 26.96 -10.72 15.26
CA ILE A 164 28.34 -10.30 14.94
C ILE A 164 29.21 -10.27 16.18
N LYS A 165 28.70 -9.76 17.32
CA LYS A 165 29.48 -9.64 18.57
C LYS A 165 29.97 -11.01 19.08
N THR A 166 29.13 -12.04 18.99
CA THR A 166 29.43 -13.38 19.54
C THR A 166 30.68 -14.03 18.90
N PRO A 167 30.78 -14.22 17.55
CA PRO A 167 31.99 -14.75 16.92
C PRO A 167 33.18 -13.80 17.08
N LEU A 168 32.99 -12.48 17.04
CA LEU A 168 34.04 -11.48 17.23
C LEU A 168 34.69 -11.62 18.62
N THR A 169 33.87 -11.71 19.68
CA THR A 169 34.38 -11.93 21.04
C THR A 169 35.15 -13.23 21.14
N SER A 170 34.70 -14.29 20.46
CA SER A 170 35.43 -15.57 20.43
C SER A 170 36.78 -15.44 19.72
N VAL A 171 36.84 -14.77 18.56
CA VAL A 171 38.08 -14.51 17.81
C VAL A 171 39.08 -13.75 18.69
N ILE A 172 38.63 -12.65 19.31
CA ILE A 172 39.49 -11.86 20.21
C ILE A 172 39.97 -12.71 21.38
N GLY A 173 39.08 -13.45 22.05
CA GLY A 173 39.43 -14.27 23.20
C GLY A 173 40.46 -15.37 22.88
N TYR A 174 40.31 -16.08 21.75
CA TYR A 174 41.29 -17.09 21.37
C TYR A 174 42.62 -16.48 20.89
N LEU A 175 42.61 -15.32 20.24
CA LEU A 175 43.85 -14.62 19.88
C LEU A 175 44.58 -14.10 21.13
N SER A 176 43.86 -13.55 22.11
CA SER A 176 44.45 -13.12 23.39
C SER A 176 45.13 -14.31 24.13
N LEU A 177 44.43 -15.47 24.18
CA LEU A 177 45.00 -16.67 24.77
C LEU A 177 46.29 -17.15 24.03
N LEU A 178 46.32 -17.01 22.71
CA LEU A 178 47.51 -17.35 21.90
C LEU A 178 48.66 -16.36 22.10
N ASP A 179 48.37 -15.12 22.37
CA ASP A 179 49.33 -14.04 22.60
C ASP A 179 49.93 -14.13 24.02
N GLU A 180 49.08 -14.36 25.04
CA GLU A 180 49.47 -14.40 26.44
C GLU A 180 50.22 -15.71 26.81
N ALA A 181 49.96 -16.84 26.16
CA ALA A 181 50.52 -18.15 26.49
C ALA A 181 51.65 -18.52 25.54
N ALA A 182 52.86 -17.99 25.75
CA ALA A 182 54.02 -18.24 24.92
C ALA A 182 54.43 -19.75 24.90
N ASP A 183 54.25 -20.45 26.03
CA ASP A 183 54.60 -21.86 26.21
C ASP A 183 53.49 -22.85 25.90
N MET A 184 52.44 -22.42 25.18
CA MET A 184 51.31 -23.29 24.82
C MET A 184 51.74 -24.47 23.93
N PRO A 185 51.32 -25.72 24.25
CA PRO A 185 51.60 -26.89 23.42
C PRO A 185 51.15 -26.68 21.95
N ALA A 186 51.94 -27.14 20.99
CA ALA A 186 51.70 -26.94 19.56
C ALA A 186 50.33 -27.47 19.11
N GLU A 187 49.86 -28.58 19.65
CA GLU A 187 48.54 -29.15 19.38
C GLU A 187 47.41 -28.20 19.82
N GLN A 188 47.52 -27.62 21.03
CA GLN A 188 46.54 -26.68 21.56
C GLN A 188 46.57 -25.38 20.78
N LYS A 189 47.74 -24.89 20.39
CA LYS A 189 47.89 -23.71 19.53
C LYS A 189 47.22 -23.92 18.18
N SER A 190 47.46 -25.07 17.54
CA SER A 190 46.80 -25.44 16.27
C SER A 190 45.28 -25.48 16.40
N LYS A 191 44.76 -26.05 17.49
CA LYS A 191 43.32 -26.10 17.78
C LYS A 191 42.73 -24.71 17.92
N TYR A 192 43.35 -23.79 18.65
CA TYR A 192 42.85 -22.42 18.86
C TYR A 192 42.91 -21.61 17.56
N VAL A 193 43.97 -21.74 16.77
CA VAL A 193 44.06 -21.13 15.43
C VAL A 193 42.90 -21.60 14.54
N LYS A 194 42.61 -22.92 14.52
CA LYS A 194 41.50 -23.48 13.74
C LYS A 194 40.14 -22.91 14.20
N ILE A 195 39.87 -22.87 15.50
CA ILE A 195 38.63 -22.32 16.04
C ILE A 195 38.51 -20.84 15.68
N THR A 196 39.58 -20.06 15.78
CA THR A 196 39.61 -18.64 15.42
C THR A 196 39.28 -18.43 13.95
N LEU A 197 39.89 -19.23 13.07
CA LEU A 197 39.66 -19.19 11.64
C LEU A 197 38.20 -19.51 11.28
N ASP A 198 37.63 -20.55 11.89
CA ASP A 198 36.23 -20.94 11.70
C ASP A 198 35.27 -19.81 12.15
N LYS A 199 35.57 -19.11 13.26
CA LYS A 199 34.79 -17.98 13.75
C LYS A 199 34.96 -16.76 12.87
N ALA A 200 36.12 -16.49 12.31
CA ALA A 200 36.37 -15.41 11.36
C ALA A 200 35.61 -15.62 10.05
N PHE A 201 35.61 -16.82 9.47
CA PHE A 201 34.77 -17.12 8.29
C PHE A 201 33.27 -16.98 8.57
N ARG A 202 32.83 -17.38 9.76
CA ARG A 202 31.43 -17.16 10.14
C ARG A 202 31.10 -15.67 10.23
N LEU A 203 32.00 -14.85 10.77
CA LEU A 203 31.84 -13.40 10.86
C LEU A 203 31.78 -12.75 9.46
N GLU A 204 32.68 -13.12 8.57
CA GLU A 204 32.71 -12.70 7.18
C GLU A 204 31.36 -12.98 6.48
N LYS A 205 30.84 -14.21 6.64
CA LYS A 205 29.55 -14.61 6.10
C LYS A 205 28.42 -13.73 6.63
N LEU A 206 28.36 -13.45 7.94
CA LEU A 206 27.34 -12.58 8.55
C LEU A 206 27.42 -11.15 8.04
N ILE A 207 28.62 -10.61 7.86
CA ILE A 207 28.84 -9.27 7.32
C ILE A 207 28.36 -9.21 5.87
N ASN A 208 28.70 -10.19 5.04
CA ASN A 208 28.24 -10.25 3.65
C ASN A 208 26.71 -10.35 3.56
N GLU A 209 26.08 -11.18 4.40
CA GLU A 209 24.62 -11.26 4.50
C GLU A 209 24.01 -9.91 4.91
N PHE A 210 24.64 -9.15 5.82
CA PHE A 210 24.19 -7.80 6.20
C PHE A 210 24.27 -6.79 5.06
N PHE A 211 25.40 -6.73 4.32
CA PHE A 211 25.52 -5.85 3.17
C PHE A 211 24.47 -6.16 2.10
N GLU A 212 24.16 -7.42 1.93
CA GLU A 212 23.12 -7.83 0.99
C GLU A 212 21.73 -7.35 1.39
N ILE A 213 21.39 -7.44 2.69
CA ILE A 213 20.12 -6.91 3.21
C ILE A 213 20.00 -5.42 2.94
N THR A 214 21.05 -4.66 3.25
CA THR A 214 21.03 -3.20 3.08
C THR A 214 20.92 -2.82 1.60
N ARG A 215 21.60 -3.56 0.73
CA ARG A 215 21.56 -3.32 -0.73
C ARG A 215 20.18 -3.61 -1.33
N TYR A 216 19.54 -4.72 -0.94
CA TYR A 216 18.21 -5.10 -1.46
C TYR A 216 17.03 -4.35 -0.79
N ASN A 217 17.23 -3.72 0.37
CA ASN A 217 16.20 -2.91 1.04
C ASN A 217 16.14 -1.46 0.55
N LEU A 218 17.24 -0.93 0.00
CA LEU A 218 17.40 0.51 -0.29
C LEU A 218 17.37 0.85 -1.77
N GLN A 219 17.43 -0.13 -2.67
CA GLN A 219 17.51 0.16 -4.11
C GLN A 219 16.57 -0.74 -4.93
N THR A 220 16.02 -0.18 -5.98
CA THR A 220 15.42 -0.95 -7.09
C THR A 220 16.47 -1.90 -7.63
N ILE A 221 16.19 -3.21 -7.67
CA ILE A 221 17.10 -4.21 -8.23
C ILE A 221 17.29 -3.89 -9.71
N LEU A 222 18.47 -3.38 -10.06
CA LEU A 222 18.85 -3.22 -11.45
C LEU A 222 19.26 -4.60 -12.00
N LEU A 223 18.63 -5.01 -13.09
CA LEU A 223 18.87 -6.29 -13.75
C LEU A 223 19.70 -6.05 -15.03
N ASP A 224 20.78 -6.81 -15.16
CA ASP A 224 21.52 -6.96 -16.43
C ASP A 224 21.04 -8.23 -17.13
N LYS A 225 19.94 -8.10 -17.87
CA LYS A 225 19.26 -9.24 -18.47
C LYS A 225 19.92 -9.66 -19.77
N GLN A 226 20.24 -10.94 -19.89
CA GLN A 226 20.77 -11.60 -21.10
C GLN A 226 20.09 -12.95 -21.36
N ASP A 227 20.37 -13.53 -22.50
CA ASP A 227 19.89 -14.89 -22.83
C ASP A 227 20.71 -15.93 -22.07
N ILE A 228 20.04 -16.84 -21.39
CA ILE A 228 20.64 -17.83 -20.49
C ILE A 228 20.17 -19.22 -20.89
N ASP A 229 21.10 -20.12 -21.16
CA ASP A 229 20.84 -21.56 -21.24
C ASP A 229 20.58 -22.07 -19.81
N LEU A 230 19.32 -22.32 -19.49
CA LEU A 230 18.90 -22.74 -18.15
C LEU A 230 19.44 -24.14 -17.81
N ASN A 231 19.50 -25.04 -18.79
CA ASN A 231 19.99 -26.39 -18.59
C ASN A 231 21.47 -26.38 -18.18
N TYR A 232 22.28 -25.65 -18.93
CA TYR A 232 23.71 -25.49 -18.62
C TYR A 232 23.91 -24.87 -17.25
N MET A 233 23.16 -23.80 -16.92
CA MET A 233 23.26 -23.14 -15.61
C MET A 233 22.93 -24.08 -14.46
N LEU A 234 21.84 -24.84 -14.52
CA LEU A 234 21.42 -25.73 -13.43
C LEU A 234 22.35 -26.93 -13.26
N LEU A 235 22.88 -27.49 -14.37
CA LEU A 235 23.87 -28.55 -14.30
C LEU A 235 25.17 -28.06 -13.67
N GLN A 236 25.70 -26.91 -14.09
CA GLN A 236 26.90 -26.31 -13.48
C GLN A 236 26.70 -26.06 -11.98
N MET A 237 25.57 -25.55 -11.58
CA MET A 237 25.25 -25.33 -10.15
C MET A 237 25.19 -26.63 -9.34
N ALA A 238 24.65 -27.71 -9.93
CA ALA A 238 24.60 -29.01 -9.28
C ALA A 238 26.02 -29.55 -9.05
N ASP A 239 26.94 -29.39 -10.02
CA ASP A 239 28.34 -29.78 -9.91
C ASP A 239 29.11 -28.96 -8.84
N GLU A 240 28.88 -27.63 -8.81
CA GLU A 240 29.49 -26.75 -7.80
C GLU A 240 29.07 -27.08 -6.37
N LEU A 241 27.86 -27.62 -6.18
CA LEU A 241 27.31 -27.99 -4.88
C LEU A 241 27.71 -29.41 -4.42
N TYR A 242 28.38 -30.22 -5.27
CA TYR A 242 28.80 -31.58 -4.97
C TYR A 242 29.56 -31.72 -3.62
N PRO A 243 30.50 -30.81 -3.25
CA PRO A 243 31.18 -30.88 -1.97
C PRO A 243 30.27 -30.73 -0.74
N LEU A 244 29.11 -30.05 -0.91
CA LEU A 244 28.11 -29.89 0.15
C LEU A 244 27.12 -31.06 0.22
N LEU A 245 26.90 -31.74 -0.89
CA LEU A 245 26.01 -32.89 -1.02
C LEU A 245 26.62 -34.18 -0.47
N THR A 246 27.87 -34.44 -0.84
CA THR A 246 28.60 -35.67 -0.49
C THR A 246 28.59 -36.02 1.00
N PRO A 247 28.88 -35.10 1.94
CA PRO A 247 28.85 -35.41 3.35
C PRO A 247 27.47 -35.79 3.92
N THR A 248 26.42 -35.49 3.19
CA THR A 248 25.01 -35.71 3.61
C THR A 248 24.37 -36.91 2.86
N GLY A 249 25.10 -37.57 1.95
CA GLY A 249 24.59 -38.63 1.10
C GLY A 249 23.56 -38.17 0.08
N LYS A 250 23.36 -36.83 -0.12
CA LYS A 250 22.38 -36.30 -1.02
C LYS A 250 22.89 -36.17 -2.45
N SER A 251 21.99 -36.19 -3.42
CA SER A 251 22.28 -35.92 -4.83
C SER A 251 21.31 -34.95 -5.42
N VAL A 252 21.68 -34.30 -6.52
CA VAL A 252 20.84 -33.43 -7.31
C VAL A 252 20.63 -34.08 -8.67
N HIS A 253 19.39 -34.22 -9.09
CA HIS A 253 19.02 -34.68 -10.45
C HIS A 253 18.30 -33.54 -11.18
N VAL A 254 18.82 -33.20 -12.36
CA VAL A 254 18.22 -32.18 -13.23
C VAL A 254 17.53 -32.89 -14.39
N HIS A 255 16.21 -32.71 -14.48
CA HIS A 255 15.37 -33.27 -15.54
C HIS A 255 14.82 -32.15 -16.41
N MET A 256 15.29 -32.09 -17.65
CA MET A 256 14.74 -31.19 -18.68
C MET A 256 14.64 -31.95 -20.01
N GLU A 257 13.48 -31.87 -20.66
CA GLU A 257 13.24 -32.53 -21.91
C GLU A 257 13.82 -31.74 -23.10
N ASP A 258 13.91 -30.43 -23.02
CA ASP A 258 14.38 -29.50 -24.05
C ASP A 258 15.45 -28.54 -23.55
N GLN A 259 16.20 -27.91 -24.47
CA GLN A 259 17.04 -26.76 -24.18
C GLN A 259 16.12 -25.54 -23.89
N ILE A 260 16.01 -25.18 -22.63
CA ILE A 260 15.19 -24.05 -22.20
C ILE A 260 16.08 -22.82 -22.08
N HIS A 261 15.73 -21.77 -22.82
CA HIS A 261 16.36 -20.46 -22.72
C HIS A 261 15.47 -19.47 -21.97
N ILE A 262 16.05 -18.71 -21.06
CA ILE A 262 15.40 -17.67 -20.28
C ILE A 262 16.10 -16.33 -20.47
N TYR A 263 15.34 -15.22 -20.43
CA TYR A 263 15.90 -13.88 -20.50
C TYR A 263 15.92 -13.24 -19.11
N GLY A 264 17.10 -13.17 -18.52
CA GLY A 264 17.26 -12.71 -17.15
C GLY A 264 18.70 -12.32 -16.81
N ASP A 265 18.92 -11.89 -15.59
CA ASP A 265 20.24 -11.60 -15.02
C ASP A 265 20.82 -12.91 -14.46
N PRO A 266 21.90 -13.46 -15.06
CA PRO A 266 22.40 -14.80 -14.71
C PRO A 266 22.92 -14.85 -13.28
N ASP A 267 23.64 -13.82 -12.80
CA ASP A 267 24.19 -13.81 -11.45
C ASP A 267 23.08 -13.80 -10.38
N LYS A 268 22.01 -13.04 -10.65
CA LYS A 268 20.88 -12.97 -9.74
C LYS A 268 20.00 -14.21 -9.78
N LEU A 269 19.78 -14.81 -10.96
CA LEU A 269 19.04 -16.06 -11.07
C LEU A 269 19.83 -17.24 -10.48
N ALA A 270 21.13 -17.34 -10.74
CA ALA A 270 22.00 -18.32 -10.08
C ALA A 270 21.91 -18.22 -8.56
N ARG A 271 21.87 -17.01 -8.03
CA ARG A 271 21.68 -16.78 -6.61
C ARG A 271 20.32 -17.26 -6.09
N VAL A 272 19.22 -17.03 -6.83
CA VAL A 272 17.89 -17.55 -6.47
C VAL A 272 17.93 -19.06 -6.36
N PHE A 273 18.43 -19.73 -7.40
CA PHE A 273 18.46 -21.18 -7.45
C PHE A 273 19.40 -21.76 -6.37
N ASN A 274 20.55 -21.15 -6.16
CA ASN A 274 21.48 -21.55 -5.10
C ASN A 274 20.83 -21.44 -3.69
N ASN A 275 20.05 -20.39 -3.43
CA ASN A 275 19.32 -20.25 -2.17
C ASN A 275 18.28 -21.36 -1.97
N ILE A 276 17.56 -21.72 -3.02
CA ILE A 276 16.56 -22.79 -2.98
C ILE A 276 17.25 -24.15 -2.79
N ILE A 277 18.30 -24.47 -3.57
CA ILE A 277 19.01 -25.73 -3.48
C ILE A 277 19.69 -25.87 -2.10
N LYS A 278 20.31 -24.81 -1.57
CA LYS A 278 20.89 -24.82 -0.22
C LYS A 278 19.85 -25.09 0.87
N ASN A 279 18.62 -24.58 0.72
CA ASN A 279 17.52 -24.92 1.61
C ASN A 279 17.14 -26.40 1.48
N ALA A 280 17.05 -26.93 0.26
CA ALA A 280 16.79 -28.36 0.05
C ALA A 280 17.89 -29.26 0.67
N ILE A 281 19.17 -28.85 0.58
CA ILE A 281 20.27 -29.53 1.24
C ILE A 281 20.16 -29.46 2.78
N ALA A 282 19.82 -28.30 3.33
CA ALA A 282 19.77 -28.08 4.78
C ALA A 282 18.60 -28.81 5.45
N TYR A 283 17.44 -28.85 4.80
CA TYR A 283 16.18 -29.35 5.39
C TYR A 283 15.72 -30.70 4.82
N GLY A 284 16.33 -31.17 3.72
CA GLY A 284 16.03 -32.50 3.16
C GLY A 284 16.57 -33.63 4.06
N TYR A 285 15.94 -34.80 3.94
CA TYR A 285 16.43 -36.00 4.65
C TYR A 285 17.80 -36.45 4.13
N PRO A 286 18.63 -37.07 4.99
CA PRO A 286 19.86 -37.75 4.54
C PRO A 286 19.59 -38.76 3.42
N ASP A 287 20.54 -38.98 2.57
CA ASP A 287 20.50 -39.99 1.48
C ASP A 287 19.30 -39.80 0.54
N SER A 288 18.81 -38.55 0.38
CA SER A 288 17.69 -38.20 -0.49
C SER A 288 18.14 -37.48 -1.75
N VAL A 289 17.28 -37.52 -2.77
CA VAL A 289 17.49 -36.83 -4.05
C VAL A 289 16.75 -35.49 -4.04
N ILE A 290 17.43 -34.46 -4.53
CA ILE A 290 16.82 -33.15 -4.84
C ILE A 290 16.53 -33.15 -6.35
N GLU A 291 15.25 -33.15 -6.71
CA GLU A 291 14.83 -33.14 -8.10
C GLU A 291 14.64 -31.69 -8.58
N ILE A 292 15.28 -31.37 -9.71
CA ILE A 292 15.12 -30.07 -10.38
C ILE A 292 14.54 -30.34 -11.76
N SER A 293 13.41 -29.70 -12.08
CA SER A 293 12.80 -29.78 -13.41
C SER A 293 12.42 -28.42 -13.92
N ALA A 294 12.36 -28.26 -15.25
CA ALA A 294 11.85 -27.07 -15.89
C ALA A 294 10.96 -27.43 -17.05
N GLU A 295 9.87 -26.71 -17.20
CA GLU A 295 8.87 -26.94 -18.25
C GLU A 295 8.29 -25.61 -18.76
N TYR A 296 7.85 -25.61 -20.01
CA TYR A 296 7.10 -24.50 -20.58
C TYR A 296 5.65 -24.53 -20.08
N GLN A 297 5.18 -23.43 -19.52
CA GLN A 297 3.79 -23.25 -19.08
C GLN A 297 3.15 -22.04 -19.79
N GLY A 298 2.64 -22.26 -21.00
CA GLY A 298 2.09 -21.19 -21.83
C GLY A 298 3.15 -20.15 -22.20
N SER A 299 2.99 -18.91 -21.75
CA SER A 299 3.95 -17.82 -21.95
C SER A 299 5.03 -17.72 -20.86
N ASN A 300 5.09 -18.67 -19.97
CA ASN A 300 6.03 -18.69 -18.86
C ASN A 300 6.84 -19.98 -18.85
N ILE A 301 7.94 -19.95 -18.12
CA ILE A 301 8.75 -21.13 -17.79
C ILE A 301 8.59 -21.36 -16.30
N ARG A 302 8.24 -22.59 -15.91
CA ARG A 302 8.20 -23.04 -14.52
C ARG A 302 9.44 -23.88 -14.24
N ILE A 303 10.15 -23.54 -13.19
CA ILE A 303 11.31 -24.26 -12.67
C ILE A 303 10.94 -24.77 -11.29
N THR A 304 11.03 -26.06 -11.07
CA THR A 304 10.61 -26.75 -9.85
C THR A 304 11.79 -27.38 -9.16
N PHE A 305 11.89 -27.19 -7.85
CA PHE A 305 12.90 -27.78 -6.96
C PHE A 305 12.16 -28.56 -5.89
N ALA A 306 12.26 -29.87 -5.94
CA ALA A 306 11.58 -30.77 -5.01
C ALA A 306 12.58 -31.55 -4.15
N ASN A 307 12.36 -31.62 -2.87
CA ASN A 307 13.15 -32.44 -1.94
C ASN A 307 12.29 -33.18 -0.93
N LYS A 308 12.74 -34.34 -0.48
CA LYS A 308 12.11 -35.04 0.64
C LYS A 308 12.60 -34.45 1.96
N GLY A 309 11.67 -34.16 2.87
CA GLY A 309 11.99 -33.54 4.16
C GLY A 309 10.76 -33.42 5.06
N ALA A 310 10.95 -32.88 6.26
CA ALA A 310 9.83 -32.62 7.16
C ALA A 310 8.87 -31.58 6.57
N ALA A 311 7.56 -31.83 6.72
CA ALA A 311 6.54 -30.94 6.19
C ALA A 311 6.59 -29.54 6.82
N ILE A 312 6.44 -28.53 6.00
CA ILE A 312 6.28 -27.14 6.45
C ILE A 312 4.82 -26.95 6.86
N PRO A 313 4.52 -26.51 8.11
CA PRO A 313 3.16 -26.25 8.54
C PRO A 313 2.43 -25.27 7.63
N LYS A 314 1.18 -25.57 7.23
CA LYS A 314 0.41 -24.76 6.28
C LYS A 314 0.36 -23.28 6.64
N HIS A 315 0.23 -22.94 7.93
CA HIS A 315 0.18 -21.55 8.38
C HIS A 315 1.52 -20.81 8.26
N LYS A 316 2.64 -21.53 8.00
CA LYS A 316 3.97 -20.96 7.81
C LYS A 316 4.38 -20.82 6.34
N LEU A 317 3.67 -21.47 5.40
CA LEU A 317 4.01 -21.46 3.97
C LEU A 317 4.05 -20.04 3.38
N ASP A 318 3.14 -19.15 3.78
CA ASP A 318 3.11 -17.77 3.31
C ASP A 318 4.24 -16.93 3.91
N THR A 319 4.72 -17.29 5.10
CA THR A 319 5.72 -16.52 5.86
C THR A 319 7.15 -16.95 5.63
N ILE A 320 7.41 -18.10 4.98
CA ILE A 320 8.79 -18.57 4.73
C ILE A 320 9.59 -17.65 3.80
N PHE A 321 8.92 -16.81 3.04
CA PHE A 321 9.53 -15.78 2.20
C PHE A 321 9.69 -14.44 2.92
N ASP A 322 9.25 -14.34 4.17
CA ASP A 322 9.47 -13.15 4.98
C ASP A 322 10.93 -13.09 5.44
N LYS A 323 11.44 -11.87 5.53
CA LYS A 323 12.83 -11.66 5.97
C LYS A 323 13.00 -12.17 7.40
N PHE A 324 14.10 -12.91 7.64
CA PHE A 324 14.48 -13.49 8.95
C PHE A 324 13.58 -14.61 9.46
N PHE A 325 12.64 -15.05 8.65
CA PHE A 325 11.81 -16.19 9.02
C PHE A 325 12.65 -17.48 9.04
N ARG A 326 12.50 -18.27 10.10
CA ARG A 326 13.07 -19.61 10.28
C ARG A 326 12.04 -20.53 10.88
N LEU A 327 12.00 -21.78 10.43
CA LEU A 327 11.05 -22.79 10.91
C LEU A 327 11.39 -23.26 12.33
N ASP A 328 12.68 -23.31 12.66
CA ASP A 328 13.19 -23.81 13.94
C ASP A 328 13.81 -22.69 14.76
N ASP A 329 13.46 -22.62 16.06
CA ASP A 329 14.17 -21.87 17.09
C ASP A 329 15.56 -22.47 17.38
N ALA A 330 15.92 -23.60 16.76
CA ALA A 330 17.16 -24.30 16.93
C ALA A 330 18.34 -23.54 16.33
N ARG A 331 19.01 -22.76 17.15
CA ARG A 331 20.25 -22.00 16.90
C ARG A 331 21.47 -22.86 16.55
N SER A 332 21.36 -24.18 16.38
CA SER A 332 22.47 -25.11 16.40
C SER A 332 22.87 -25.74 15.05
N SER A 333 22.21 -25.50 13.93
CA SER A 333 22.66 -26.07 12.66
C SER A 333 23.71 -25.17 11.99
N ASN A 334 24.92 -25.67 11.81
CA ASN A 334 26.03 -25.01 11.09
C ASN A 334 25.73 -24.70 9.62
N LEU A 335 24.63 -25.23 9.07
CA LEU A 335 24.13 -25.02 7.69
C LEU A 335 23.03 -23.96 7.56
N GLY A 336 22.44 -23.51 8.70
CA GLY A 336 21.35 -22.53 8.68
C GLY A 336 21.83 -21.10 8.46
N GLY A 337 21.38 -20.45 7.40
CA GLY A 337 21.59 -19.01 7.14
C GLY A 337 20.70 -18.10 7.99
N ALA A 338 20.88 -16.77 7.86
CA ALA A 338 20.15 -15.73 8.61
C ALA A 338 18.64 -15.61 8.28
N GLY A 339 18.04 -16.57 7.56
CA GLY A 339 16.61 -16.51 7.16
C GLY A 339 16.31 -15.49 6.05
N LEU A 340 17.30 -15.19 5.22
CA LEU A 340 17.20 -14.16 4.16
C LEU A 340 17.18 -14.74 2.76
N GLY A 341 17.67 -15.95 2.57
CA GLY A 341 17.84 -16.54 1.23
C GLY A 341 16.57 -16.56 0.41
N LEU A 342 15.45 -17.01 0.99
CA LEU A 342 14.15 -17.04 0.31
C LEU A 342 13.54 -15.67 0.09
N ALA A 343 13.71 -14.73 1.01
CA ALA A 343 13.26 -13.35 0.85
C ALA A 343 14.00 -12.64 -0.29
N ILE A 344 15.33 -12.86 -0.41
CA ILE A 344 16.15 -12.36 -1.52
C ILE A 344 15.70 -13.01 -2.83
N ALA A 345 15.48 -14.33 -2.83
CA ALA A 345 15.00 -15.06 -4.01
C ALA A 345 13.67 -14.47 -4.51
N LYS A 346 12.71 -14.26 -3.61
CA LYS A 346 11.41 -13.62 -3.95
C LYS A 346 11.59 -12.22 -4.53
N SER A 347 12.47 -11.40 -3.96
CA SER A 347 12.73 -10.04 -4.45
C SER A 347 13.34 -10.04 -5.85
N ILE A 348 14.30 -10.93 -6.12
CA ILE A 348 14.94 -11.08 -7.44
C ILE A 348 13.94 -11.59 -8.48
N ILE A 349 13.15 -12.61 -8.16
CA ILE A 349 12.14 -13.16 -9.07
C ILE A 349 11.05 -12.12 -9.36
N THR A 350 10.62 -11.35 -8.36
CA THR A 350 9.67 -10.25 -8.57
C THR A 350 10.26 -9.16 -9.49
N ALA A 351 11.54 -8.84 -9.36
CA ALA A 351 12.22 -7.91 -10.27
C ALA A 351 12.30 -8.44 -11.71
N HIS A 352 12.33 -9.76 -11.90
CA HIS A 352 12.24 -10.41 -13.21
C HIS A 352 10.78 -10.57 -13.71
N GLU A 353 9.79 -9.95 -13.02
CA GLU A 353 8.36 -10.05 -13.35
C GLU A 353 7.80 -11.47 -13.19
N GLY A 354 8.52 -12.31 -12.44
CA GLY A 354 8.15 -13.68 -12.15
C GLY A 354 7.45 -13.85 -10.79
N SER A 355 7.20 -15.10 -10.44
CA SER A 355 6.67 -15.49 -9.13
C SER A 355 7.39 -16.69 -8.55
N ILE A 356 7.44 -16.77 -7.22
CA ILE A 356 7.96 -17.92 -6.48
C ILE A 356 6.90 -18.40 -5.51
N SER A 357 6.70 -19.69 -5.43
CA SER A 357 5.73 -20.35 -4.54
C SER A 357 6.33 -21.61 -3.91
N VAL A 358 5.66 -22.12 -2.89
CA VAL A 358 6.05 -23.37 -2.23
C VAL A 358 4.82 -24.19 -1.91
N ILE A 359 4.95 -25.48 -2.06
CA ILE A 359 3.98 -26.49 -1.61
C ILE A 359 4.74 -27.47 -0.75
N SER A 360 4.20 -27.83 0.41
CA SER A 360 4.79 -28.85 1.28
C SER A 360 3.68 -29.78 1.79
N ASN A 361 3.93 -31.06 1.67
CA ASN A 361 3.12 -32.13 2.23
C ASN A 361 3.99 -33.00 3.15
N ASP A 362 3.45 -34.09 3.66
CA ASP A 362 4.10 -34.90 4.71
C ASP A 362 5.49 -35.45 4.34
N GLU A 363 5.85 -35.50 3.06
CA GLU A 363 7.13 -36.08 2.62
C GLU A 363 7.91 -35.19 1.63
N ILE A 364 7.26 -34.26 0.95
CA ILE A 364 7.88 -33.49 -0.15
C ILE A 364 7.65 -32.00 0.06
N THR A 365 8.72 -31.23 -0.06
CA THR A 365 8.66 -29.76 -0.20
C THR A 365 9.10 -29.39 -1.60
N GLU A 366 8.25 -28.66 -2.31
CA GLU A 366 8.44 -28.22 -3.68
C GLU A 366 8.41 -26.69 -3.76
N PHE A 367 9.51 -26.10 -4.22
CA PHE A 367 9.59 -24.69 -4.58
C PHE A 367 9.42 -24.55 -6.08
N SER A 368 8.50 -23.72 -6.53
CA SER A 368 8.25 -23.41 -7.93
C SER A 368 8.60 -21.95 -8.23
N VAL A 369 9.47 -21.73 -9.19
CA VAL A 369 9.82 -20.41 -9.75
C VAL A 369 9.20 -20.31 -11.13
N THR A 370 8.42 -19.26 -11.38
CA THR A 370 7.83 -18.99 -12.70
C THR A 370 8.41 -17.68 -13.24
N LEU A 371 8.97 -17.74 -14.45
CA LEU A 371 9.56 -16.59 -15.15
C LEU A 371 8.85 -16.37 -16.49
N PRO A 372 8.62 -15.13 -16.93
CA PRO A 372 8.06 -14.83 -18.24
C PRO A 372 9.06 -15.19 -19.34
N MET A 373 8.55 -15.78 -20.43
CA MET A 373 9.33 -15.95 -21.65
C MET A 373 9.55 -14.59 -22.33
N LYS A 374 10.72 -14.38 -22.93
CA LYS A 374 10.90 -13.29 -23.88
C LYS A 374 10.08 -13.61 -25.13
N ILE A 375 9.01 -12.88 -25.39
CA ILE A 375 8.38 -12.88 -26.70
C ILE A 375 9.36 -12.16 -27.64
N THR A 376 10.19 -12.92 -28.39
CA THR A 376 10.97 -12.37 -29.49
C THR A 376 9.96 -11.90 -30.55
N SER A 377 9.88 -10.58 -30.75
CA SER A 377 9.07 -9.94 -31.80
C SER A 377 9.65 -10.14 -33.23
N ASP A 378 10.47 -11.14 -33.44
CA ASP A 378 11.16 -11.40 -34.74
C ASP A 378 10.58 -12.56 -35.54
N ALA A 379 9.25 -12.78 -35.47
CA ALA A 379 8.58 -13.77 -36.32
C ALA A 379 7.59 -13.16 -37.33
N HIS A 380 7.85 -11.93 -37.84
CA HIS A 380 7.08 -11.41 -38.99
C HIS A 380 7.95 -10.50 -39.87
N SER A 381 8.86 -11.11 -40.61
CA SER A 381 9.39 -10.51 -41.87
C SER A 381 10.07 -11.52 -42.76
N VAL A 382 9.41 -12.64 -43.08
CA VAL A 382 9.75 -13.46 -44.28
C VAL A 382 8.45 -14.02 -44.84
N THR A 383 7.69 -13.22 -45.56
CA THR A 383 6.84 -13.61 -46.69
C THR A 383 6.29 -12.30 -47.27
N ASP A 384 7.04 -11.81 -48.27
CA ASP A 384 6.50 -11.18 -49.47
C ASP A 384 7.67 -10.73 -50.36
N VAL A 385 8.22 -11.68 -51.10
CA VAL A 385 8.85 -11.44 -52.41
C VAL A 385 8.51 -12.65 -53.29
N GLN A 386 7.42 -12.53 -53.98
CA GLN A 386 7.28 -13.00 -55.40
C GLN A 386 6.01 -12.38 -55.99
#